data_2bbecb1eaa9b864f2d6fe891fda358ea
#
_entry.id   2bbecb1eaa9b864f2d6fe891fda358ea
#
_cell.length_a   1.000
_cell.length_b   1.000
_cell.length_c   1.000
_cell.angle_alpha   90.00
_cell.angle_beta   90.00
_cell.angle_gamma   90.00
#
_symmetry.space_group_name_H-M   'P 1'
#
loop_
_entity.id
_entity.type
_entity.pdbx_description
1 polymer ?
#
loop_
_entity_poly.entity_id
_entity_poly.type
_entity_poly.pdbx_seq_one_letter_code
_entity_poly.pdbx_strand_id
1 'polypeptide(L)'
;MKKILFYLILSSCFTTQAQYGYGNGQRQRQRQMQPMQPQRKAPEPNFEVEKYIGIIIYDIKKTAKKSGVKLTSEKGKEFSKIITDYNKKTKDIKRINSFLLRGTKEMVENFQKTAMKSGDFSKQATIRKEMNTRLKPIGEVIREEDKKLNKAIKKLLNKKQYKKWIKYNRKKYKNFPKEED
;
A
#
# COMPACT_ATOMS: atom_id res chain seq x y z
N MET A 1 11.19 12.74 42.07
CA MET A 1 11.86 13.47 40.99
C MET A 1 11.23 13.26 39.60
N LYS A 2 10.77 12.04 39.21
CA LYS A 2 10.14 11.79 37.88
C LYS A 2 8.83 12.55 37.63
N LYS A 3 8.03 12.85 38.66
CA LYS A 3 6.77 13.59 38.54
C LYS A 3 6.95 15.10 38.29
N ILE A 4 8.03 15.68 38.79
CA ILE A 4 8.35 17.10 38.60
C ILE A 4 8.80 17.38 37.17
N LEU A 5 9.52 16.43 36.56
CA LEU A 5 9.95 16.53 35.16
C LEU A 5 8.77 16.49 34.18
N PHE A 6 7.72 15.72 34.53
CA PHE A 6 6.50 15.62 33.71
C PHE A 6 5.71 16.93 33.68
N TYR A 7 5.62 17.63 34.80
CA TYR A 7 4.95 18.95 34.87
C TYR A 7 5.73 20.05 34.16
N LEU A 8 7.07 19.97 34.14
CA LEU A 8 7.91 20.93 33.40
C LEU A 8 7.75 20.80 31.87
N ILE A 9 7.52 19.60 31.36
CA ILE A 9 7.28 19.36 29.93
C ILE A 9 5.87 19.82 29.53
N LEU A 10 4.87 19.68 30.41
CA LEU A 10 3.51 20.17 30.13
C LEU A 10 3.40 21.70 30.13
N SER A 11 4.20 22.40 30.95
CA SER A 11 4.15 23.89 31.00
C SER A 11 4.83 24.55 29.81
N SER A 12 5.73 23.87 29.10
CA SER A 12 6.38 24.41 27.89
C SER A 12 5.49 24.44 26.64
N CYS A 13 4.37 23.72 26.64
CA CYS A 13 3.45 23.68 25.49
C CYS A 13 2.50 24.89 25.41
N PHE A 14 2.40 25.73 26.45
CA PHE A 14 1.47 26.88 26.47
C PHE A 14 2.08 28.20 26.08
N THR A 15 3.40 28.30 25.87
CA THR A 15 4.06 29.57 25.56
C THR A 15 4.26 29.89 24.08
N THR A 16 3.87 29.01 23.17
CA THR A 16 4.06 29.24 21.72
C THR A 16 2.93 29.96 21.01
N GLN A 17 1.91 30.41 21.73
CA GLN A 17 0.77 31.14 21.13
C GLN A 17 0.86 32.68 21.26
N ALA A 18 1.90 33.25 21.88
CA ALA A 18 1.98 34.68 22.19
C ALA A 18 2.85 35.50 21.21
N GLN A 19 3.21 34.99 20.03
CA GLN A 19 3.99 35.76 19.04
C GLN A 19 3.21 36.10 17.75
N TYR A 20 1.89 36.21 17.83
CA TYR A 20 1.10 36.79 16.75
C TYR A 20 0.63 38.18 17.13
N GLY A 21 1.37 39.20 16.69
CA GLY A 21 0.84 40.55 16.67
C GLY A 21 1.84 41.61 17.12
N TYR A 22 2.52 42.23 16.22
CA TYR A 22 2.82 43.64 16.09
C TYR A 22 3.97 43.82 15.09
N GLY A 23 3.65 44.32 13.93
CA GLY A 23 4.65 44.68 12.91
C GLY A 23 4.17 44.48 11.49
N ASN A 24 3.03 45.02 11.13
CA ASN A 24 2.56 44.87 9.78
C ASN A 24 1.97 46.13 9.17
N GLY A 25 2.81 47.05 8.75
CA GLY A 25 2.39 48.18 7.94
C GLY A 25 3.04 48.26 6.57
N GLN A 26 4.14 47.54 6.31
CA GLN A 26 4.96 47.83 5.12
C GLN A 26 5.12 46.66 4.15
N ARG A 27 4.67 45.42 4.50
CA ARG A 27 4.79 44.24 3.62
C ARG A 27 3.58 43.99 2.71
N GLN A 28 2.51 44.77 2.83
CA GLN A 28 1.28 44.52 2.08
C GLN A 28 1.34 44.95 0.61
N ARG A 29 2.27 45.85 0.23
CA ARG A 29 2.40 46.32 -1.16
C ARG A 29 3.25 45.41 -2.06
N GLN A 30 4.03 44.46 -1.51
CA GLN A 30 4.90 43.59 -2.30
C GLN A 30 4.27 42.23 -2.69
N ARG A 31 3.06 41.94 -2.16
CA ARG A 31 2.33 40.70 -2.49
C ARG A 31 1.47 40.79 -3.76
N GLN A 32 1.35 41.98 -4.37
CA GLN A 32 0.50 42.20 -5.54
C GLN A 32 1.16 41.83 -6.87
N MET A 33 2.44 41.48 -6.90
CA MET A 33 3.16 41.12 -8.12
C MET A 33 3.78 39.72 -8.10
N GLN A 34 3.29 38.77 -7.27
CA GLN A 34 3.64 37.41 -7.51
C GLN A 34 2.75 36.93 -8.67
N PRO A 35 3.36 36.52 -9.81
CA PRO A 35 2.59 35.88 -10.87
C PRO A 35 1.86 34.70 -10.23
N MET A 36 0.52 34.62 -10.40
CA MET A 36 -0.27 33.47 -9.97
C MET A 36 0.39 32.23 -10.53
N GLN A 37 1.10 31.49 -9.67
CA GLN A 37 1.56 30.15 -10.05
C GLN A 37 0.31 29.39 -10.47
N PRO A 38 0.29 28.82 -11.69
CA PRO A 38 -0.88 28.05 -12.13
C PRO A 38 -1.17 27.03 -11.05
N GLN A 39 -2.37 27.08 -10.47
CA GLN A 39 -2.81 26.11 -9.46
C GLN A 39 -2.58 24.73 -10.05
N ARG A 40 -1.58 24.01 -9.53
CA ARG A 40 -1.31 22.63 -9.94
C ARG A 40 -2.59 21.86 -9.68
N LYS A 41 -3.25 21.43 -10.75
CA LYS A 41 -4.43 20.57 -10.63
C LYS A 41 -4.07 19.41 -9.73
N ALA A 42 -4.89 19.15 -8.72
CA ALA A 42 -4.69 17.98 -7.86
C ALA A 42 -4.57 16.72 -8.73
N PRO A 43 -3.63 15.82 -8.43
CA PRO A 43 -3.47 14.59 -9.21
C PRO A 43 -4.79 13.81 -9.23
N GLU A 44 -5.11 13.23 -10.37
CA GLU A 44 -6.32 12.40 -10.47
C GLU A 44 -6.23 11.19 -9.54
N PRO A 45 -7.35 10.82 -8.90
CA PRO A 45 -7.40 9.63 -8.09
C PRO A 45 -6.99 8.39 -8.90
N ASN A 46 -6.11 7.59 -8.33
CA ASN A 46 -5.67 6.31 -8.92
C ASN A 46 -5.75 5.22 -7.85
N PHE A 47 -6.86 4.50 -7.81
CA PHE A 47 -7.04 3.39 -6.88
C PHE A 47 -6.41 2.12 -7.43
N GLU A 48 -5.31 1.67 -6.81
CA GLU A 48 -4.60 0.45 -7.17
C GLU A 48 -5.30 -0.79 -6.59
N VAL A 49 -6.45 -1.17 -7.17
CA VAL A 49 -7.31 -2.26 -6.68
C VAL A 49 -6.55 -3.60 -6.55
N GLU A 50 -5.66 -3.90 -7.48
CA GLU A 50 -4.85 -5.12 -7.46
C GLU A 50 -3.92 -5.17 -6.26
N LYS A 51 -3.26 -4.06 -5.97
CA LYS A 51 -2.38 -3.92 -4.81
C LYS A 51 -3.17 -4.00 -3.50
N TYR A 52 -4.38 -3.42 -3.48
CA TYR A 52 -5.27 -3.46 -2.32
C TYR A 52 -5.61 -4.89 -1.89
N ILE A 53 -5.91 -5.79 -2.84
CA ILE A 53 -6.21 -7.20 -2.56
C ILE A 53 -4.98 -8.11 -2.59
N GLY A 54 -3.78 -7.54 -2.75
CA GLY A 54 -2.52 -8.28 -2.70
C GLY A 54 -2.16 -9.07 -3.96
N ILE A 55 -2.70 -8.74 -5.12
CA ILE A 55 -2.26 -9.33 -6.41
C ILE A 55 -0.85 -8.84 -6.73
N ILE A 56 0.11 -9.75 -6.74
CA ILE A 56 1.50 -9.49 -7.12
C ILE A 56 1.96 -10.52 -8.13
N ILE A 57 2.51 -10.06 -9.25
CA ILE A 57 3.20 -10.91 -10.22
C ILE A 57 4.71 -10.75 -9.96
N TYR A 58 5.37 -11.86 -9.70
CA TYR A 58 6.79 -11.87 -9.39
C TYR A 58 7.64 -11.96 -10.66
N ASP A 59 8.62 -11.07 -10.77
CA ASP A 59 9.76 -11.27 -11.66
C ASP A 59 10.68 -12.35 -11.05
N ILE A 60 10.84 -13.47 -11.74
CA ILE A 60 11.57 -14.64 -11.24
C ILE A 60 13.04 -14.31 -10.97
N LYS A 61 13.73 -13.65 -11.92
CA LYS A 61 15.15 -13.32 -11.79
C LYS A 61 15.39 -12.37 -10.61
N LYS A 62 14.59 -11.31 -10.52
CA LYS A 62 14.66 -10.32 -9.45
C LYS A 62 14.34 -10.96 -8.10
N THR A 63 13.32 -11.80 -8.04
CA THR A 63 12.87 -12.47 -6.81
C THR A 63 13.91 -13.46 -6.31
N ALA A 64 14.49 -14.29 -7.19
CA ALA A 64 15.57 -15.20 -6.86
C ALA A 64 16.81 -14.46 -6.33
N LYS A 65 17.25 -13.40 -7.03
CA LYS A 65 18.35 -12.54 -6.58
C LYS A 65 18.11 -11.96 -5.19
N LYS A 66 16.91 -11.44 -4.93
CA LYS A 66 16.56 -10.84 -3.62
C LYS A 66 16.44 -11.87 -2.50
N SER A 67 16.09 -13.12 -2.82
CA SER A 67 16.04 -14.23 -1.88
C SER A 67 17.38 -14.95 -1.71
N GLY A 68 18.38 -14.64 -2.54
CA GLY A 68 19.69 -15.29 -2.51
C GLY A 68 19.66 -16.71 -3.06
N VAL A 69 18.82 -16.95 -4.08
CA VAL A 69 18.70 -18.24 -4.79
C VAL A 69 19.42 -18.16 -6.13
N LYS A 70 20.29 -19.13 -6.42
CA LYS A 70 20.96 -19.26 -7.71
C LYS A 70 20.04 -20.06 -8.65
N LEU A 71 19.55 -19.45 -9.73
CA LEU A 71 18.59 -20.08 -10.65
C LEU A 71 19.16 -21.28 -11.41
N THR A 72 20.48 -21.38 -11.55
CA THR A 72 21.17 -22.48 -12.22
C THR A 72 21.23 -23.78 -11.39
N SER A 73 20.97 -23.69 -10.07
CA SER A 73 20.94 -24.87 -9.19
C SER A 73 19.60 -25.58 -9.27
N GLU A 74 19.55 -26.87 -8.91
CA GLU A 74 18.28 -27.64 -8.81
C GLU A 74 17.24 -26.94 -7.93
N LYS A 75 17.67 -26.45 -6.77
CA LYS A 75 16.83 -25.59 -5.90
C LYS A 75 16.33 -24.34 -6.63
N GLY A 76 17.14 -23.73 -7.47
CA GLY A 76 16.75 -22.56 -8.26
C GLY A 76 15.73 -22.86 -9.34
N LYS A 77 15.84 -24.04 -9.98
CA LYS A 77 14.84 -24.52 -10.95
C LYS A 77 13.49 -24.75 -10.27
N GLU A 78 13.48 -25.41 -9.10
CA GLU A 78 12.28 -25.63 -8.31
C GLU A 78 11.66 -24.33 -7.82
N PHE A 79 12.48 -23.38 -7.32
CA PHE A 79 12.05 -22.04 -6.95
C PHE A 79 11.37 -21.33 -8.13
N SER A 80 11.98 -21.38 -9.31
CA SER A 80 11.43 -20.81 -10.54
C SER A 80 10.06 -21.42 -10.89
N LYS A 81 9.93 -22.74 -10.81
CA LYS A 81 8.66 -23.45 -11.05
C LYS A 81 7.58 -22.99 -10.08
N ILE A 82 7.84 -22.95 -8.77
CA ILE A 82 6.88 -22.52 -7.75
C ILE A 82 6.40 -21.08 -8.03
N ILE A 83 7.32 -20.16 -8.36
CA ILE A 83 6.96 -18.77 -8.66
C ILE A 83 6.17 -18.67 -9.97
N THR A 84 6.52 -19.44 -10.99
CA THR A 84 5.79 -19.48 -12.26
C THR A 84 4.36 -19.98 -12.07
N ASP A 85 4.17 -21.05 -11.32
CA ASP A 85 2.85 -21.62 -11.04
C ASP A 85 1.97 -20.64 -10.26
N TYR A 86 2.54 -19.99 -9.24
CA TYR A 86 1.86 -18.91 -8.51
C TYR A 86 1.47 -17.74 -9.42
N ASN A 87 2.39 -17.27 -10.26
CA ASN A 87 2.13 -16.18 -11.19
C ASN A 87 1.01 -16.53 -12.17
N LYS A 88 0.98 -17.76 -12.68
CA LYS A 88 -0.09 -18.25 -13.57
C LYS A 88 -1.43 -18.19 -12.87
N LYS A 89 -1.56 -18.79 -11.69
CA LYS A 89 -2.80 -18.76 -10.90
C LYS A 89 -3.27 -17.33 -10.59
N THR A 90 -2.34 -16.48 -10.18
CA THR A 90 -2.66 -15.07 -9.85
C THR A 90 -3.14 -14.29 -11.08
N LYS A 91 -2.53 -14.53 -12.26
CA LYS A 91 -2.99 -13.96 -13.54
C LYS A 91 -4.39 -14.47 -13.90
N ASP A 92 -4.68 -15.75 -13.71
CA ASP A 92 -6.00 -16.31 -13.99
C ASP A 92 -7.06 -15.73 -13.05
N ILE A 93 -6.79 -15.62 -11.74
CA ILE A 93 -7.68 -14.96 -10.78
C ILE A 93 -7.99 -13.52 -11.22
N LYS A 94 -6.95 -12.75 -11.61
CA LYS A 94 -7.11 -11.40 -12.12
C LYS A 94 -7.98 -11.36 -13.37
N ARG A 95 -7.72 -12.25 -14.34
CA ARG A 95 -8.43 -12.32 -15.62
C ARG A 95 -9.92 -12.64 -15.42
N ILE A 96 -10.22 -13.67 -14.63
CA ILE A 96 -11.59 -14.10 -14.32
C ILE A 96 -12.39 -12.99 -13.64
N ASN A 97 -11.76 -12.24 -12.74
CA ASN A 97 -12.40 -11.18 -11.97
C ASN A 97 -12.20 -9.76 -12.57
N SER A 98 -11.70 -9.67 -13.80
CA SER A 98 -11.31 -8.38 -14.41
C SER A 98 -12.42 -7.35 -14.43
N PHE A 99 -13.66 -7.75 -14.74
CA PHE A 99 -14.83 -6.87 -14.76
C PHE A 99 -15.12 -6.31 -13.36
N LEU A 100 -15.15 -7.17 -12.34
CA LEU A 100 -15.41 -6.77 -10.96
C LEU A 100 -14.32 -5.85 -10.41
N LEU A 101 -13.05 -6.15 -10.70
CA LEU A 101 -11.91 -5.32 -10.30
C LEU A 101 -11.99 -3.94 -10.94
N ARG A 102 -12.26 -3.86 -12.25
CA ARG A 102 -12.41 -2.59 -12.98
C ARG A 102 -13.58 -1.78 -12.46
N GLY A 103 -14.78 -2.36 -12.35
CA GLY A 103 -15.95 -1.65 -11.87
C GLY A 103 -15.78 -1.16 -10.41
N THR A 104 -15.08 -1.92 -9.55
CA THR A 104 -14.76 -1.46 -8.20
C THR A 104 -13.75 -0.31 -8.20
N LYS A 105 -12.74 -0.36 -9.06
CA LYS A 105 -11.78 0.73 -9.25
C LYS A 105 -12.51 2.01 -9.68
N GLU A 106 -13.32 1.94 -10.73
CA GLU A 106 -14.09 3.07 -11.26
C GLU A 106 -15.04 3.67 -10.21
N MET A 107 -15.73 2.83 -9.45
CA MET A 107 -16.61 3.28 -8.35
C MET A 107 -15.85 4.10 -7.32
N VAL A 108 -14.69 3.62 -6.85
CA VAL A 108 -13.86 4.32 -5.86
C VAL A 108 -13.29 5.62 -6.42
N GLU A 109 -12.76 5.61 -7.65
CA GLU A 109 -12.16 6.79 -8.28
C GLU A 109 -13.22 7.87 -8.59
N ASN A 110 -14.40 7.49 -9.06
CA ASN A 110 -15.49 8.42 -9.31
C ASN A 110 -15.96 9.08 -8.01
N PHE A 111 -16.10 8.31 -6.92
CA PHE A 111 -16.40 8.88 -5.63
C PHE A 111 -15.31 9.87 -5.20
N GLN A 112 -14.03 9.49 -5.27
CA GLN A 112 -12.92 10.37 -4.90
C GLN A 112 -12.91 11.66 -5.73
N LYS A 113 -13.10 11.56 -7.05
CA LYS A 113 -13.19 12.74 -7.95
C LYS A 113 -14.32 13.67 -7.53
N THR A 114 -15.50 13.13 -7.24
CA THR A 114 -16.68 13.90 -6.84
C THR A 114 -16.46 14.55 -5.48
N ALA A 115 -16.00 13.76 -4.48
CA ALA A 115 -15.75 14.26 -3.13
C ALA A 115 -14.67 15.35 -3.10
N MET A 116 -13.61 15.22 -3.90
CA MET A 116 -12.57 16.25 -4.01
C MET A 116 -13.09 17.56 -4.63
N LYS A 117 -14.07 17.49 -5.54
CA LYS A 117 -14.67 18.67 -6.17
C LYS A 117 -15.70 19.35 -5.27
N SER A 118 -16.54 18.57 -4.60
CA SER A 118 -17.66 19.10 -3.78
C SER A 118 -17.28 19.34 -2.32
N GLY A 119 -16.18 18.76 -1.81
CA GLY A 119 -15.86 18.72 -0.39
C GLY A 119 -16.73 17.76 0.43
N ASP A 120 -17.64 17.02 -0.22
CA ASP A 120 -18.57 16.11 0.46
C ASP A 120 -18.00 14.67 0.52
N PHE A 121 -17.65 14.22 1.71
CA PHE A 121 -17.16 12.88 2.03
C PHE A 121 -18.17 12.03 2.78
N SER A 122 -19.43 12.44 2.91
CA SER A 122 -20.46 11.75 3.69
C SER A 122 -20.65 10.29 3.29
N LYS A 123 -20.51 9.96 2.01
CA LYS A 123 -20.66 8.61 1.45
C LYS A 123 -19.41 7.73 1.57
N GLN A 124 -18.30 8.23 2.13
CA GLN A 124 -17.03 7.49 2.20
C GLN A 124 -17.16 6.12 2.88
N ALA A 125 -17.89 6.05 3.99
CA ALA A 125 -18.10 4.80 4.73
C ALA A 125 -18.88 3.77 3.90
N THR A 126 -19.90 4.21 3.17
CA THR A 126 -20.74 3.37 2.30
C THR A 126 -19.90 2.81 1.14
N ILE A 127 -19.15 3.66 0.45
CA ILE A 127 -18.26 3.25 -0.67
C ILE A 127 -17.21 2.27 -0.17
N ARG A 128 -16.61 2.52 1.00
CA ARG A 128 -15.63 1.59 1.60
C ARG A 128 -16.25 0.23 1.93
N LYS A 129 -17.45 0.21 2.47
CA LYS A 129 -18.18 -1.03 2.76
C LYS A 129 -18.47 -1.81 1.48
N GLU A 130 -18.97 -1.15 0.46
CA GLU A 130 -19.26 -1.75 -0.84
C GLU A 130 -18.00 -2.29 -1.52
N MET A 131 -16.91 -1.52 -1.56
CA MET A 131 -15.61 -1.95 -2.05
C MET A 131 -15.15 -3.23 -1.34
N ASN A 132 -15.22 -3.25 0.00
CA ASN A 132 -14.82 -4.41 0.80
C ASN A 132 -15.69 -5.63 0.48
N THR A 133 -16.99 -5.48 0.37
CA THR A 133 -17.94 -6.57 0.04
C THR A 133 -17.61 -7.18 -1.33
N ARG A 134 -17.34 -6.34 -2.33
CA ARG A 134 -17.00 -6.79 -3.69
C ARG A 134 -15.63 -7.47 -3.76
N LEU A 135 -14.63 -6.97 -3.04
CA LEU A 135 -13.25 -7.45 -3.14
C LEU A 135 -12.90 -8.59 -2.17
N LYS A 136 -13.66 -8.74 -1.07
CA LYS A 136 -13.40 -9.77 -0.04
C LYS A 136 -13.26 -11.19 -0.62
N PRO A 137 -14.19 -11.70 -1.45
CA PRO A 137 -14.06 -13.06 -1.99
C PRO A 137 -12.76 -13.26 -2.79
N ILE A 138 -12.38 -12.27 -3.62
CA ILE A 138 -11.16 -12.35 -4.41
C ILE A 138 -9.94 -12.31 -3.49
N GLY A 139 -9.95 -11.44 -2.49
CA GLY A 139 -8.88 -11.34 -1.50
C GLY A 139 -8.67 -12.64 -0.70
N GLU A 140 -9.74 -13.37 -0.40
CA GLU A 140 -9.66 -14.68 0.26
C GLU A 140 -9.00 -15.72 -0.63
N VAL A 141 -9.36 -15.80 -1.91
CA VAL A 141 -8.71 -16.71 -2.88
C VAL A 141 -7.22 -16.39 -3.03
N ILE A 142 -6.86 -15.10 -3.14
CA ILE A 142 -5.44 -14.68 -3.20
C ILE A 142 -4.70 -15.08 -1.92
N ARG A 143 -5.33 -14.92 -0.75
CA ARG A 143 -4.73 -15.30 0.54
C ARG A 143 -4.44 -16.80 0.63
N GLU A 144 -5.33 -17.64 0.11
CA GLU A 144 -5.09 -19.09 0.07
C GLU A 144 -3.92 -19.45 -0.86
N GLU A 145 -3.82 -18.82 -2.03
CA GLU A 145 -2.66 -19.05 -2.91
C GLU A 145 -1.36 -18.52 -2.27
N ASP A 146 -1.43 -17.44 -1.48
CA ASP A 146 -0.32 -16.92 -0.70
C ASP A 146 0.15 -17.89 0.38
N LYS A 147 -0.76 -18.55 1.09
CA LYS A 147 -0.44 -19.59 2.07
C LYS A 147 0.29 -20.74 1.37
N LYS A 148 -0.24 -21.24 0.25
CA LYS A 148 0.38 -22.31 -0.54
C LYS A 148 1.78 -21.93 -1.02
N LEU A 149 1.94 -20.73 -1.59
CA LEU A 149 3.23 -20.21 -2.01
C LEU A 149 4.21 -20.16 -0.84
N ASN A 150 3.81 -19.55 0.27
CA ASN A 150 4.66 -19.38 1.43
C ASN A 150 5.11 -20.73 2.01
N LYS A 151 4.20 -21.72 2.10
CA LYS A 151 4.49 -23.08 2.55
C LYS A 151 5.51 -23.78 1.64
N ALA A 152 5.33 -23.69 0.32
CA ALA A 152 6.26 -24.27 -0.66
C ALA A 152 7.66 -23.60 -0.57
N ILE A 153 7.72 -22.29 -0.53
CA ILE A 153 8.97 -21.53 -0.42
C ILE A 153 9.69 -21.80 0.92
N LYS A 154 8.94 -21.91 2.04
CA LYS A 154 9.52 -22.22 3.35
C LYS A 154 10.17 -23.59 3.39
N LYS A 155 9.56 -24.60 2.72
CA LYS A 155 10.13 -25.95 2.59
C LYS A 155 11.38 -25.99 1.72
N LEU A 156 11.41 -25.20 0.66
CA LEU A 156 12.51 -25.19 -0.32
C LEU A 156 13.74 -24.43 0.16
N LEU A 157 13.55 -23.27 0.82
CA LEU A 157 14.61 -22.35 1.18
C LEU A 157 15.21 -22.66 2.55
N ASN A 158 16.52 -22.46 2.71
CA ASN A 158 17.13 -22.45 4.03
C ASN A 158 16.70 -21.20 4.84
N LYS A 159 16.89 -21.23 6.15
CA LYS A 159 16.47 -20.17 7.11
C LYS A 159 16.94 -18.76 6.67
N LYS A 160 18.18 -18.63 6.17
CA LYS A 160 18.76 -17.36 5.73
C LYS A 160 18.08 -16.83 4.43
N GLN A 161 17.85 -17.72 3.48
CA GLN A 161 17.17 -17.41 2.21
C GLN A 161 15.70 -17.07 2.45
N TYR A 162 15.00 -17.84 3.28
CA TYR A 162 13.62 -17.59 3.64
C TYR A 162 13.44 -16.23 4.37
N LYS A 163 14.34 -15.87 5.28
CA LYS A 163 14.34 -14.54 5.93
C LYS A 163 14.47 -13.41 4.89
N LYS A 164 15.31 -13.59 3.85
CA LYS A 164 15.44 -12.62 2.74
C LYS A 164 14.17 -12.55 1.90
N TRP A 165 13.55 -13.70 1.60
CA TRP A 165 12.27 -13.79 0.91
C TRP A 165 11.18 -13.00 1.63
N ILE A 166 10.99 -13.21 2.92
CA ILE A 166 10.01 -12.47 3.74
C ILE A 166 10.31 -10.96 3.74
N LYS A 167 11.57 -10.56 3.93
CA LYS A 167 11.98 -9.14 3.89
C LYS A 167 11.68 -8.48 2.55
N TYR A 168 11.92 -9.19 1.45
CA TYR A 168 11.61 -8.70 0.10
C TYR A 168 10.11 -8.49 -0.10
N ASN A 169 9.27 -9.42 0.36
CA ASN A 169 7.83 -9.33 0.23
C ASN A 169 7.21 -8.23 1.09
N ARG A 170 7.70 -8.01 2.31
CA ARG A 170 7.28 -6.87 3.14
C ARG A 170 7.49 -5.53 2.45
N LYS A 171 8.59 -5.37 1.70
CA LYS A 171 8.84 -4.17 0.90
C LYS A 171 7.87 -3.99 -0.26
N LYS A 172 7.16 -5.03 -0.66
CA LYS A 172 6.09 -5.02 -1.65
C LYS A 172 4.69 -4.93 -1.03
N TYR A 173 4.62 -4.60 0.26
CA TYR A 173 3.36 -4.58 1.03
C TYR A 173 2.64 -5.93 1.07
N LYS A 174 3.37 -7.04 0.89
CA LYS A 174 2.85 -8.38 0.96
C LYS A 174 3.26 -9.05 2.27
N ASN A 175 2.29 -9.29 3.13
CA ASN A 175 2.46 -10.08 4.34
C ASN A 175 1.83 -11.45 4.12
N PHE A 176 2.66 -12.50 4.17
CA PHE A 176 2.12 -13.85 4.08
C PHE A 176 1.34 -14.20 5.34
N PRO A 177 0.17 -14.84 5.20
CA PRO A 177 -0.58 -15.35 6.34
C PRO A 177 0.28 -16.36 7.10
N LYS A 178 0.21 -16.33 8.43
CA LYS A 178 0.78 -17.39 9.25
C LYS A 178 0.04 -18.69 8.93
N GLU A 179 0.79 -19.81 8.89
CA GLU A 179 0.16 -21.12 8.90
C GLU A 179 -0.58 -21.21 10.24
N GLU A 180 -1.86 -21.53 10.21
CA GLU A 180 -2.58 -22.02 11.38
C GLU A 180 -2.08 -23.46 11.56
N ASP A 181 -1.41 -23.73 12.70
CA ASP A 181 -0.91 -25.06 13.07
C ASP A 181 -2.06 -26.03 13.31
#